data_7ce2cc3193b9d998c178fef15846b03f
#
_entry.id   7ce2cc3193b9d998c178fef15846b03f
#
_cell.length_a   1.000
_cell.length_b   1.000
_cell.length_c   1.000
_cell.angle_alpha   90.00
_cell.angle_beta   90.00
_cell.angle_gamma   90.00
#
_symmetry.space_group_name_H-M   'P 1'
#
loop_
_entity.id
_entity.type
_entity.pdbx_description
1 polymer ?
#
loop_
_entity_poly.entity_id
_entity_poly.type
_entity_poly.pdbx_seq_one_letter_code
_entity_poly.pdbx_strand_id
1 'polypeptide(L)'
;MALLNFFGRDMRFFDLLETSAAEAKVGAAFLTKLANTLGNGNTDTLVADVAHSRRNHKRITIEISEELTKVFMTPIDREDIEKLSNSLYRISKTVEKAAERLTICPPGAKLNSLEKELPAIERASTIVITLVGQLRHGVTLANIKDAHERVQELESDADKNLLEHLRRSTAASRTQGSSFSGKTSTTSWRSAPIAAGTWATSSSTSR
;
A
#
# COMPACT_ATOMS: atom_id res chain seq x y z
N MET A 1 -43.56 -7.16 -4.72
CA MET A 1 -42.36 -8.01 -4.65
C MET A 1 -41.13 -7.43 -5.39
N ALA A 2 -41.27 -6.78 -6.55
CA ALA A 2 -40.12 -6.23 -7.31
C ALA A 2 -39.34 -5.09 -6.61
N LEU A 3 -40.04 -4.20 -5.91
CA LEU A 3 -39.43 -3.06 -5.19
C LEU A 3 -38.57 -3.50 -4.00
N LEU A 4 -38.97 -4.51 -3.24
CA LEU A 4 -38.18 -5.05 -2.12
C LEU A 4 -36.88 -5.73 -2.57
N ASN A 5 -36.88 -6.38 -3.75
CA ASN A 5 -35.67 -6.94 -4.34
C ASN A 5 -34.69 -5.86 -4.86
N PHE A 6 -35.20 -4.70 -5.20
CA PHE A 6 -34.38 -3.57 -5.66
C PHE A 6 -33.56 -2.98 -4.50
N PHE A 7 -34.21 -2.63 -3.39
CA PHE A 7 -33.52 -2.12 -2.20
C PHE A 7 -32.50 -3.10 -1.60
N GLY A 8 -32.79 -4.40 -1.64
CA GLY A 8 -31.87 -5.42 -1.11
C GLY A 8 -30.60 -5.58 -1.94
N ARG A 9 -30.65 -5.33 -3.26
CA ARG A 9 -29.48 -5.39 -4.15
C ARG A 9 -28.60 -4.16 -4.04
N ASP A 10 -29.18 -2.99 -3.87
CA ASP A 10 -28.44 -1.76 -3.64
C ASP A 10 -27.60 -1.86 -2.36
N MET A 11 -28.17 -2.40 -1.29
CA MET A 11 -27.49 -2.64 -0.03
C MET A 11 -26.30 -3.60 -0.19
N ARG A 12 -26.38 -4.60 -1.06
CA ARG A 12 -25.32 -5.58 -1.29
C ARG A 12 -24.05 -4.95 -1.84
N PHE A 13 -24.15 -3.96 -2.73
CA PHE A 13 -22.94 -3.25 -3.23
C PHE A 13 -22.22 -2.51 -2.12
N PHE A 14 -22.96 -1.86 -1.23
CA PHE A 14 -22.36 -1.20 -0.07
C PHE A 14 -21.71 -2.23 0.86
N ASP A 15 -22.37 -3.36 1.14
CA ASP A 15 -21.81 -4.45 1.96
C ASP A 15 -20.50 -4.98 1.37
N LEU A 16 -20.43 -5.18 0.07
CA LEU A 16 -19.24 -5.67 -0.63
C LEU A 16 -18.11 -4.62 -0.62
N LEU A 17 -18.41 -3.35 -0.82
CA LEU A 17 -17.43 -2.26 -0.75
C LEU A 17 -16.89 -2.07 0.67
N GLU A 18 -17.75 -2.13 1.68
CA GLU A 18 -17.36 -2.10 3.10
C GLU A 18 -16.48 -3.30 3.47
N THR A 19 -16.84 -4.50 2.98
CA THR A 19 -16.03 -5.72 3.16
C THR A 19 -14.68 -5.58 2.48
N SER A 20 -14.64 -5.00 1.28
CA SER A 20 -13.40 -4.71 0.54
C SER A 20 -12.50 -3.74 1.30
N ALA A 21 -13.06 -2.66 1.86
CA ALA A 21 -12.31 -1.70 2.66
C ALA A 21 -11.78 -2.33 3.97
N ALA A 22 -12.61 -3.17 4.63
CA ALA A 22 -12.21 -3.90 5.83
C ALA A 22 -11.05 -4.87 5.55
N GLU A 23 -11.07 -5.58 4.42
CA GLU A 23 -9.99 -6.49 4.03
C GLU A 23 -8.68 -5.74 3.75
N ALA A 24 -8.73 -4.55 3.18
CA ALA A 24 -7.55 -3.69 3.01
C ALA A 24 -6.91 -3.34 4.37
N LYS A 25 -7.72 -3.05 5.40
CA LYS A 25 -7.23 -2.79 6.76
C LYS A 25 -6.64 -4.05 7.41
N VAL A 26 -7.25 -5.22 7.22
CA VAL A 26 -6.72 -6.49 7.72
C VAL A 26 -5.32 -6.73 7.15
N GLY A 27 -5.13 -6.53 5.86
CA GLY A 27 -3.81 -6.62 5.22
C GLY A 27 -2.80 -5.64 5.82
N ALA A 28 -3.19 -4.38 6.05
CA ALA A 28 -2.33 -3.37 6.69
C ALA A 28 -1.93 -3.79 8.12
N ALA A 29 -2.84 -4.35 8.92
CA ALA A 29 -2.55 -4.83 10.26
C ALA A 29 -1.57 -6.03 10.26
N PHE A 30 -1.67 -6.94 9.29
CA PHE A 30 -0.69 -8.01 9.13
C PHE A 30 0.69 -7.49 8.75
N LEU A 31 0.78 -6.47 7.89
CA LEU A 31 2.04 -5.83 7.55
C LEU A 31 2.70 -5.20 8.78
N THR A 32 1.94 -4.52 9.62
CA THR A 32 2.43 -3.95 10.90
C THR A 32 2.95 -5.05 11.82
N LYS A 33 2.21 -6.15 11.98
CA LYS A 33 2.65 -7.30 12.79
C LYS A 33 3.94 -7.91 12.24
N LEU A 34 4.03 -8.09 10.91
CA LEU A 34 5.22 -8.61 10.26
C LEU A 34 6.44 -7.75 10.52
N ALA A 35 6.33 -6.44 10.34
CA ALA A 35 7.42 -5.50 10.56
C ALA A 35 7.90 -5.49 12.02
N ASN A 36 6.98 -5.58 12.99
CA ASN A 36 7.30 -5.63 14.43
C ASN A 36 7.92 -6.98 14.85
N THR A 37 7.73 -8.05 14.07
CA THR A 37 8.25 -9.39 14.37
C THR A 37 9.61 -9.63 13.69
N LEU A 38 10.00 -8.80 12.73
CA LEU A 38 11.27 -8.94 12.00
C LEU A 38 12.46 -8.94 12.97
N GLY A 39 13.28 -9.98 12.85
CA GLY A 39 14.46 -10.18 13.68
C GLY A 39 14.23 -10.98 14.97
N ASN A 40 13.01 -11.20 15.42
CA ASN A 40 12.69 -11.85 16.71
C ASN A 40 11.84 -13.12 16.61
N GLY A 41 11.43 -13.55 15.41
CA GLY A 41 10.53 -14.71 15.28
C GLY A 41 10.37 -15.25 13.87
N ASN A 42 9.52 -16.29 13.76
CA ASN A 42 9.14 -16.85 12.47
C ASN A 42 8.14 -15.91 11.77
N THR A 43 8.54 -15.33 10.66
CA THR A 43 7.75 -14.39 9.85
C THR A 43 6.93 -15.08 8.76
N ASP A 44 7.17 -16.37 8.48
CA ASP A 44 6.56 -17.10 7.36
C ASP A 44 5.04 -17.14 7.47
N THR A 45 4.51 -17.34 8.67
CA THR A 45 3.06 -17.34 8.92
C THR A 45 2.44 -15.98 8.63
N LEU A 46 3.08 -14.88 9.04
CA LEU A 46 2.59 -13.54 8.81
C LEU A 46 2.64 -13.15 7.33
N VAL A 47 3.68 -13.58 6.60
CA VAL A 47 3.74 -13.42 5.14
C VAL A 47 2.61 -14.20 4.46
N ALA A 48 2.34 -15.42 4.92
CA ALA A 48 1.23 -16.23 4.42
C ALA A 48 -0.13 -15.57 4.71
N ASP A 49 -0.30 -14.94 5.89
CA ASP A 49 -1.50 -14.21 6.27
C ASP A 49 -1.73 -12.99 5.37
N VAL A 50 -0.68 -12.21 5.07
CA VAL A 50 -0.76 -11.09 4.10
C VAL A 50 -1.19 -11.59 2.72
N ALA A 51 -0.57 -12.66 2.23
CA ALA A 51 -0.92 -13.25 0.94
C ALA A 51 -2.35 -13.82 0.93
N HIS A 52 -2.82 -14.38 2.06
CA HIS A 52 -4.18 -14.86 2.22
C HIS A 52 -5.18 -13.70 2.17
N SER A 53 -4.94 -12.63 2.93
CA SER A 53 -5.75 -11.42 2.92
C SER A 53 -5.87 -10.85 1.49
N ARG A 54 -4.78 -10.74 0.75
CA ARG A 54 -4.82 -10.29 -0.64
C ARG A 54 -5.65 -11.20 -1.55
N ARG A 55 -5.59 -12.54 -1.37
CA ARG A 55 -6.43 -13.49 -2.13
C ARG A 55 -7.91 -13.31 -1.80
N ASN A 56 -8.26 -13.12 -0.52
CA ASN A 56 -9.62 -12.81 -0.10
C ASN A 56 -10.14 -11.53 -0.75
N HIS A 57 -9.32 -10.48 -0.73
CA HIS A 57 -9.68 -9.21 -1.35
C HIS A 57 -9.90 -9.35 -2.86
N LYS A 58 -9.05 -10.13 -3.56
CA LYS A 58 -9.27 -10.43 -4.97
C LYS A 58 -10.62 -11.09 -5.22
N ARG A 59 -11.05 -12.04 -4.35
CA ARG A 59 -12.36 -12.70 -4.46
C ARG A 59 -13.50 -11.71 -4.32
N ILE A 60 -13.42 -10.79 -3.34
CA ILE A 60 -14.41 -9.74 -3.14
C ILE A 60 -14.49 -8.84 -4.38
N THR A 61 -13.36 -8.43 -4.95
CA THR A 61 -13.31 -7.61 -6.17
C THR A 61 -13.98 -8.32 -7.36
N ILE A 62 -13.74 -9.62 -7.53
CA ILE A 62 -14.40 -10.43 -8.57
C ILE A 62 -15.91 -10.48 -8.31
N GLU A 63 -16.33 -10.70 -7.06
CA GLU A 63 -17.74 -10.75 -6.69
C GLU A 63 -18.47 -9.43 -7.00
N ILE A 64 -17.82 -8.28 -6.72
CA ILE A 64 -18.36 -6.97 -7.11
C ILE A 64 -18.54 -6.89 -8.62
N SER A 65 -17.55 -7.29 -9.41
CA SER A 65 -17.62 -7.27 -10.87
C SER A 65 -18.72 -8.20 -11.40
N GLU A 66 -18.90 -9.39 -10.83
CA GLU A 66 -19.97 -10.32 -11.19
C GLU A 66 -21.35 -9.75 -10.85
N GLU A 67 -21.51 -9.14 -9.67
CA GLU A 67 -22.79 -8.50 -9.30
C GLU A 67 -23.12 -7.34 -10.23
N LEU A 68 -22.14 -6.56 -10.66
CA LEU A 68 -22.34 -5.51 -11.65
C LEU A 68 -22.88 -6.04 -12.98
N THR A 69 -22.53 -7.26 -13.39
CA THR A 69 -23.09 -7.86 -14.65
C THR A 69 -24.54 -8.33 -14.51
N LYS A 70 -24.99 -8.63 -13.28
CA LYS A 70 -26.32 -9.20 -13.01
C LYS A 70 -27.42 -8.15 -12.80
N VAL A 71 -27.04 -6.87 -12.58
CA VAL A 71 -27.98 -5.81 -12.27
C VAL A 71 -28.06 -4.78 -13.39
N PHE A 72 -29.28 -4.29 -13.64
CA PHE A 72 -29.49 -3.23 -14.62
C PHE A 72 -29.26 -1.83 -14.04
N MET A 73 -29.60 -1.63 -12.77
CA MET A 73 -29.43 -0.37 -12.06
C MET A 73 -28.57 -0.58 -10.81
N THR A 74 -27.72 0.39 -10.49
CA THR A 74 -26.83 0.42 -9.34
C THR A 74 -27.09 1.66 -8.48
N PRO A 75 -26.81 1.64 -7.15
CA PRO A 75 -27.08 2.76 -6.24
C PRO A 75 -26.22 3.99 -6.51
N ILE A 76 -25.04 3.78 -7.09
CA ILE A 76 -24.11 4.80 -7.57
C ILE A 76 -23.63 4.37 -8.97
N ASP A 77 -22.95 5.26 -9.67
CA ASP A 77 -22.45 4.96 -11.01
C ASP A 77 -21.64 3.66 -11.03
N ARG A 78 -21.92 2.80 -12.01
CA ARG A 78 -21.30 1.48 -12.18
C ARG A 78 -19.78 1.59 -12.30
N GLU A 79 -19.30 2.57 -13.07
CA GLU A 79 -17.87 2.79 -13.26
C GLU A 79 -17.20 3.23 -11.95
N ASP A 80 -17.91 3.98 -11.11
CA ASP A 80 -17.38 4.45 -9.84
C ASP A 80 -17.29 3.30 -8.81
N ILE A 81 -18.26 2.37 -8.81
CA ILE A 81 -18.18 1.14 -8.01
C ILE A 81 -16.94 0.34 -8.42
N GLU A 82 -16.73 0.15 -9.73
CA GLU A 82 -15.61 -0.61 -10.24
C GLU A 82 -14.26 0.06 -9.95
N LYS A 83 -14.16 1.37 -10.17
CA LYS A 83 -12.96 2.17 -9.85
C LYS A 83 -12.62 2.11 -8.36
N LEU A 84 -13.63 2.24 -7.49
CA LEU A 84 -13.42 2.17 -6.04
C LEU A 84 -12.96 0.78 -5.61
N SER A 85 -13.64 -0.29 -6.09
CA SER A 85 -13.27 -1.68 -5.81
C SER A 85 -11.82 -1.97 -6.24
N ASN A 86 -11.44 -1.58 -7.45
CA ASN A 86 -10.09 -1.76 -7.97
C ASN A 86 -9.05 -0.96 -7.16
N SER A 87 -9.40 0.25 -6.72
CA SER A 87 -8.51 1.09 -5.90
C SER A 87 -8.27 0.48 -4.52
N LEU A 88 -9.32 -0.03 -3.87
CA LEU A 88 -9.22 -0.76 -2.61
C LEU A 88 -8.35 -2.02 -2.76
N TYR A 89 -8.54 -2.79 -3.82
CA TYR A 89 -7.72 -3.98 -4.09
C TYR A 89 -6.25 -3.64 -4.33
N ARG A 90 -5.94 -2.49 -4.94
CA ARG A 90 -4.56 -2.01 -5.12
C ARG A 90 -3.84 -1.80 -3.78
N ILE A 91 -4.55 -1.42 -2.72
CA ILE A 91 -3.97 -1.31 -1.37
C ILE A 91 -3.43 -2.68 -0.94
N SER A 92 -4.23 -3.73 -0.99
CA SER A 92 -3.80 -5.08 -0.61
C SER A 92 -2.64 -5.61 -1.47
N LYS A 93 -2.60 -5.30 -2.77
CA LYS A 93 -1.45 -5.63 -3.63
C LYS A 93 -0.18 -4.89 -3.21
N THR A 94 -0.30 -3.64 -2.79
CA THR A 94 0.85 -2.85 -2.33
C THR A 94 1.35 -3.37 -0.99
N VAL A 95 0.45 -3.73 -0.09
CA VAL A 95 0.76 -4.35 1.21
C VAL A 95 1.50 -5.68 1.02
N GLU A 96 1.04 -6.56 0.12
CA GLU A 96 1.71 -7.83 -0.20
C GLU A 96 3.15 -7.59 -0.69
N LYS A 97 3.34 -6.66 -1.64
CA LYS A 97 4.67 -6.30 -2.13
C LYS A 97 5.58 -5.70 -1.04
N ALA A 98 5.01 -4.94 -0.12
CA ALA A 98 5.76 -4.41 1.02
C ALA A 98 6.19 -5.55 1.96
N ALA A 99 5.31 -6.50 2.24
CA ALA A 99 5.63 -7.68 3.04
C ALA A 99 6.74 -8.52 2.41
N GLU A 100 6.66 -8.81 1.11
CA GLU A 100 7.71 -9.51 0.36
C GLU A 100 9.06 -8.79 0.47
N ARG A 101 9.09 -7.47 0.34
CA ARG A 101 10.34 -6.67 0.47
C ARG A 101 10.91 -6.72 1.88
N LEU A 102 10.06 -6.73 2.90
CA LEU A 102 10.50 -6.83 4.29
C LEU A 102 11.21 -8.16 4.57
N THR A 103 10.80 -9.27 3.95
CA THR A 103 11.44 -10.57 4.13
C THR A 103 12.83 -10.67 3.50
N ILE A 104 13.14 -9.82 2.52
CA ILE A 104 14.44 -9.77 1.83
C ILE A 104 15.44 -8.91 2.62
N CYS A 105 14.98 -8.11 3.60
CA CYS A 105 15.86 -7.28 4.41
C CYS A 105 16.85 -8.15 5.21
N PRO A 106 18.16 -7.83 5.19
CA PRO A 106 19.13 -8.60 5.95
C PRO A 106 18.82 -8.54 7.45
N PRO A 107 19.11 -9.62 8.20
CA PRO A 107 18.98 -9.62 9.65
C PRO A 107 19.78 -8.46 10.27
N GLY A 108 19.12 -7.67 11.13
CA GLY A 108 19.73 -6.49 11.75
C GLY A 108 19.61 -5.20 10.95
N ALA A 109 18.94 -5.18 9.80
CA ALA A 109 18.54 -3.95 9.15
C ALA A 109 17.73 -3.11 10.14
N LYS A 110 18.18 -1.88 10.40
CA LYS A 110 17.47 -0.97 11.30
C LYS A 110 16.20 -0.46 10.60
N LEU A 111 15.09 -1.14 10.87
CA LEU A 111 13.76 -0.80 10.33
C LEU A 111 13.06 0.33 11.13
N ASN A 112 13.86 1.09 11.92
CA ASN A 112 13.33 2.17 12.79
C ASN A 112 12.51 3.23 12.04
N SER A 113 12.71 3.36 10.72
CA SER A 113 11.87 4.23 9.90
C SER A 113 10.47 3.64 9.68
N LEU A 114 10.38 2.33 9.47
CA LEU A 114 9.11 1.64 9.24
C LEU A 114 8.21 1.67 10.47
N GLU A 115 8.76 1.59 11.68
CA GLU A 115 7.99 1.69 12.93
C GLU A 115 7.17 2.98 13.02
N LYS A 116 7.64 4.07 12.40
CA LYS A 116 6.92 5.34 12.36
C LYS A 116 5.90 5.41 11.24
N GLU A 117 6.12 4.71 10.13
CA GLU A 117 5.26 4.73 8.94
C GLU A 117 4.07 3.77 9.06
N LEU A 118 4.25 2.62 9.73
CA LEU A 118 3.20 1.62 9.90
C LEU A 118 1.93 2.17 10.57
N PRO A 119 2.00 2.96 11.67
CA PRO A 119 0.81 3.58 12.25
C PRO A 119 0.09 4.56 11.30
N ALA A 120 0.80 5.18 10.37
CA ALA A 120 0.20 6.05 9.36
C ALA A 120 -0.64 5.23 8.37
N ILE A 121 -0.16 4.06 7.93
CA ILE A 121 -0.89 3.14 7.05
C ILE A 121 -2.18 2.64 7.72
N GLU A 122 -2.14 2.29 9.01
CA GLU A 122 -3.32 1.86 9.76
C GLU A 122 -4.34 2.99 9.93
N ARG A 123 -3.87 4.21 10.21
CA ARG A 123 -4.74 5.38 10.30
C ARG A 123 -5.36 5.71 8.95
N ALA A 124 -4.59 5.71 7.87
CA ALA A 124 -5.10 5.93 6.52
C ALA A 124 -6.16 4.88 6.14
N SER A 125 -5.91 3.59 6.43
CA SER A 125 -6.89 2.53 6.16
C SER A 125 -8.17 2.70 6.97
N THR A 126 -8.08 3.21 8.21
CA THR A 126 -9.26 3.52 9.03
C THR A 126 -10.08 4.67 8.46
N ILE A 127 -9.43 5.73 7.94
CA ILE A 127 -10.11 6.84 7.25
C ILE A 127 -10.86 6.31 6.02
N VAL A 128 -10.22 5.46 5.22
CA VAL A 128 -10.85 4.85 4.03
C VAL A 128 -12.07 4.02 4.40
N ILE A 129 -12.00 3.17 5.44
CA ILE A 129 -13.13 2.38 5.91
C ILE A 129 -14.30 3.28 6.32
N THR A 130 -14.00 4.32 7.09
CA THR A 130 -15.02 5.26 7.56
C THR A 130 -15.72 5.94 6.38
N LEU A 131 -14.94 6.37 5.38
CA LEU A 131 -15.47 7.04 4.19
C LEU A 131 -16.32 6.09 3.34
N VAL A 132 -15.86 4.84 3.14
CA VAL A 132 -16.62 3.82 2.39
C VAL A 132 -17.92 3.47 3.13
N GLY A 133 -17.90 3.32 4.46
CA GLY A 133 -19.11 3.07 5.26
C GLY A 133 -20.13 4.21 5.19
N GLN A 134 -19.69 5.45 4.96
CA GLN A 134 -20.59 6.58 4.78
C GLN A 134 -21.30 6.60 3.42
N LEU A 135 -20.79 5.89 2.39
CA LEU A 135 -21.41 5.86 1.05
C LEU A 135 -22.87 5.43 1.10
N ARG A 136 -23.20 4.48 1.97
CA ARG A 136 -24.56 3.96 2.21
C ARG A 136 -25.55 5.05 2.64
N HIS A 137 -25.10 6.05 3.37
CA HIS A 137 -25.92 7.13 3.95
C HIS A 137 -25.81 8.43 3.17
N GLY A 138 -25.03 8.44 2.09
CA GLY A 138 -24.70 9.65 1.33
C GLY A 138 -23.49 10.37 1.91
N VAL A 139 -22.44 10.49 1.12
CA VAL A 139 -21.21 11.21 1.50
C VAL A 139 -21.32 12.65 1.06
N THR A 140 -21.04 13.59 1.95
CA THR A 140 -20.96 15.00 1.61
C THR A 140 -19.57 15.35 1.06
N LEU A 141 -19.49 16.40 0.22
CA LEU A 141 -18.21 16.90 -0.26
C LEU A 141 -17.28 17.33 0.89
N ALA A 142 -17.84 17.81 1.99
CA ALA A 142 -17.09 18.18 3.19
C ALA A 142 -16.40 16.97 3.81
N ASN A 143 -17.09 15.83 3.96
CA ASN A 143 -16.53 14.58 4.47
C ASN A 143 -15.38 14.05 3.59
N ILE A 144 -15.54 14.15 2.26
CA ILE A 144 -14.50 13.72 1.32
C ILE A 144 -13.26 14.60 1.44
N LYS A 145 -13.44 15.93 1.53
CA LYS A 145 -12.33 16.87 1.70
C LYS A 145 -11.59 16.66 3.01
N ASP A 146 -12.31 16.54 4.13
CA ASP A 146 -11.70 16.26 5.43
C ASP A 146 -10.89 14.95 5.41
N ALA A 147 -11.47 13.88 4.86
CA ALA A 147 -10.76 12.61 4.74
C ALA A 147 -9.52 12.71 3.84
N HIS A 148 -9.61 13.46 2.74
CA HIS A 148 -8.48 13.70 1.83
C HIS A 148 -7.35 14.48 2.51
N GLU A 149 -7.67 15.58 3.19
CA GLU A 149 -6.71 16.39 3.95
C GLU A 149 -5.99 15.56 5.00
N ARG A 150 -6.72 14.75 5.77
CA ARG A 150 -6.13 13.86 6.78
C ARG A 150 -5.22 12.78 6.19
N VAL A 151 -5.55 12.23 5.03
CA VAL A 151 -4.68 11.27 4.34
C VAL A 151 -3.43 11.97 3.82
N GLN A 152 -3.55 13.18 3.25
CA GLN A 152 -2.41 13.98 2.79
C GLN A 152 -1.46 14.38 3.95
N GLU A 153 -1.99 14.69 5.13
CA GLU A 153 -1.16 14.94 6.31
C GLU A 153 -0.34 13.69 6.69
N LEU A 154 -0.98 12.50 6.70
CA LEU A 154 -0.29 11.25 6.99
C LEU A 154 0.79 10.93 5.96
N GLU A 155 0.53 11.17 4.67
CA GLU A 155 1.50 11.00 3.59
C GLU A 155 2.68 11.96 3.75
N SER A 156 2.40 13.24 3.99
CA SER A 156 3.44 14.27 4.21
C SER A 156 4.35 13.94 5.38
N ASP A 157 3.80 13.42 6.47
CA ASP A 157 4.57 13.03 7.65
C ASP A 157 5.39 11.77 7.39
N ALA A 158 4.87 10.80 6.64
CA ALA A 158 5.61 9.62 6.21
C ALA A 158 6.79 10.01 5.31
N ASP A 159 6.59 10.90 4.34
CA ASP A 159 7.65 11.40 3.45
C ASP A 159 8.76 12.13 4.22
N LYS A 160 8.42 12.97 5.19
CA LYS A 160 9.40 13.64 6.06
C LYS A 160 10.24 12.63 6.84
N ASN A 161 9.61 11.61 7.42
CA ASN A 161 10.28 10.56 8.17
C ASN A 161 11.25 9.77 7.27
N LEU A 162 10.80 9.42 6.05
CA LEU A 162 11.64 8.74 5.07
C LEU A 162 12.88 9.55 4.67
N LEU A 163 12.69 10.84 4.36
CA LEU A 163 13.80 11.75 4.03
C LEU A 163 14.79 11.90 5.18
N GLU A 164 14.30 12.00 6.41
CA GLU A 164 15.17 12.07 7.59
C GLU A 164 15.96 10.76 7.78
N HIS A 165 15.33 9.62 7.57
CA HIS A 165 16.00 8.33 7.61
C HIS A 165 17.11 8.22 6.55
N LEU A 166 16.85 8.60 5.32
CA LEU A 166 17.82 8.61 4.23
C LEU A 166 19.01 9.52 4.55
N ARG A 167 18.77 10.71 5.09
CA ARG A 167 19.83 11.63 5.53
C ARG A 167 20.71 11.02 6.62
N ARG A 168 20.11 10.37 7.60
CA ARG A 168 20.86 9.70 8.70
C ARG A 168 21.70 8.53 8.19
N SER A 169 21.15 7.72 7.28
CA SER A 169 21.85 6.58 6.68
C SER A 169 23.04 7.01 5.85
N THR A 170 22.91 8.08 5.05
CA THR A 170 24.02 8.63 4.25
C THR A 170 25.08 9.31 5.10
N ALA A 171 24.71 9.95 6.20
CA ALA A 171 25.67 10.53 7.14
C ALA A 171 26.49 9.44 7.86
N ALA A 172 25.84 8.36 8.30
CA ALA A 172 26.51 7.23 8.94
C ALA A 172 27.50 6.52 8.01
N SER A 173 27.16 6.37 6.74
CA SER A 173 28.05 5.78 5.73
C SER A 173 29.29 6.64 5.46
N ARG A 174 29.17 7.97 5.52
CA ARG A 174 30.31 8.90 5.38
C ARG A 174 31.27 8.82 6.56
N THR A 175 30.76 8.64 7.78
CA THR A 175 31.60 8.57 9.00
C THR A 175 32.37 7.25 9.05
N GLN A 176 31.85 6.15 8.55
CA GLN A 176 32.57 4.88 8.44
C GLN A 176 33.63 4.88 7.33
N GLY A 177 33.44 5.63 6.25
CA GLY A 177 34.41 5.78 5.17
C GLY A 177 35.65 6.62 5.59
N SER A 178 35.54 7.51 6.58
CA SER A 178 36.63 8.34 7.04
C SER A 178 37.58 7.66 8.04
N SER A 179 37.17 6.54 8.64
CA SER A 179 38.03 5.78 9.57
C SER A 179 38.92 4.73 8.88
N PHE A 180 38.84 4.57 7.56
CA PHE A 180 39.68 3.66 6.78
C PHE A 180 40.83 4.38 6.04
N SER A 181 41.27 5.55 6.51
CA SER A 181 42.48 6.24 6.02
C SER A 181 43.68 5.89 6.89
N GLY A 182 44.18 4.67 6.73
CA GLY A 182 45.35 4.17 7.41
C GLY A 182 46.09 3.11 6.59
N LYS A 183 46.97 3.56 5.68
CA LYS A 183 48.06 2.79 5.05
C LYS A 183 47.66 1.57 4.23
N THR A 184 47.37 1.77 2.96
CA THR A 184 47.73 0.81 1.90
C THR A 184 48.16 1.54 0.64
N SER A 185 49.32 1.10 0.17
CA SER A 185 50.10 1.53 -0.99
C SER A 185 49.27 1.76 -2.25
N THR A 186 49.61 2.83 -2.94
CA THR A 186 49.31 3.11 -4.33
C THR A 186 49.42 1.89 -5.24
N THR A 187 48.25 1.34 -5.63
CA THR A 187 48.15 0.58 -6.84
C THR A 187 47.04 1.17 -7.68
N SER A 188 47.44 1.71 -8.80
CA SER A 188 46.68 2.39 -9.83
C SER A 188 45.48 1.54 -10.32
N TRP A 189 44.25 1.98 -10.04
CA TRP A 189 43.04 1.60 -10.77
C TRP A 189 42.55 2.77 -11.59
N ARG A 190 43.38 3.18 -12.56
CA ARG A 190 42.86 3.98 -13.69
C ARG A 190 42.35 3.01 -14.72
N SER A 191 41.13 3.28 -15.18
CA SER A 191 40.39 2.67 -16.31
C SER A 191 39.51 1.44 -16.02
N ALA A 192 38.29 1.74 -15.54
CA ALA A 192 37.12 0.98 -15.94
C ALA A 192 36.00 1.99 -16.29
N PRO A 193 35.45 2.00 -17.51
CA PRO A 193 34.38 2.92 -17.87
C PRO A 193 33.08 2.46 -17.22
N ILE A 194 32.48 3.38 -16.45
CA ILE A 194 31.12 3.24 -15.97
C ILE A 194 30.20 3.32 -17.18
N ALA A 195 29.68 2.18 -17.61
CA ALA A 195 28.60 2.14 -18.60
C ALA A 195 27.32 2.68 -17.93
N ALA A 196 27.03 3.94 -18.20
CA ALA A 196 25.74 4.54 -17.88
C ALA A 196 24.66 3.87 -18.74
N GLY A 197 23.89 2.97 -18.14
CA GLY A 197 22.70 2.38 -18.75
C GLY A 197 21.61 3.43 -18.87
N THR A 198 21.53 4.02 -20.04
CA THR A 198 20.44 4.89 -20.51
C THR A 198 19.12 4.12 -20.56
N TRP A 199 18.19 4.48 -19.70
CA TRP A 199 16.78 4.15 -19.86
C TRP A 199 16.15 5.17 -20.80
N ALA A 200 16.32 4.96 -22.09
CA ALA A 200 15.65 5.75 -23.11
C ALA A 200 14.40 4.99 -23.60
N THR A 201 13.25 5.56 -23.30
CA THR A 201 12.05 5.68 -24.14
C THR A 201 12.11 5.00 -25.52
N SER A 202 11.22 4.04 -25.78
CA SER A 202 10.79 3.74 -27.13
C SER A 202 9.29 3.95 -27.26
N SER A 203 8.94 5.19 -27.57
CA SER A 203 7.74 5.54 -28.32
C SER A 203 8.13 5.49 -29.80
N SER A 204 7.48 4.66 -30.60
CA SER A 204 7.34 4.83 -32.05
C SER A 204 6.22 3.89 -32.50
N THR A 205 5.04 4.44 -32.85
CA THR A 205 4.69 4.84 -34.21
C THR A 205 5.05 3.80 -35.27
N SER A 206 4.03 3.11 -35.82
CA SER A 206 3.84 3.06 -37.27
C SER A 206 2.77 2.06 -37.70
N ARG A 207 1.77 2.60 -38.40
CA ARG A 207 0.99 2.10 -39.54
C ARG A 207 0.08 0.92 -39.34
#